data_77e730106451f5e06560b2c3458a24fd
#
_entry.id   77e730106451f5e06560b2c3458a24fd
#
_cell.length_a   1.000
_cell.length_b   1.000
_cell.length_c   1.000
_cell.angle_alpha   90.00
_cell.angle_beta   90.00
_cell.angle_gamma   90.00
#
_symmetry.space_group_name_H-M   'P 1'
#
loop_
_entity.id
_entity.type
_entity.pdbx_description
1 polymer ?
#
loop_
_entity_poly.entity_id
_entity_poly.type
_entity_poly.pdbx_seq_one_letter_code
_entity_poly.pdbx_strand_id
1 'polypeptide(L)'
;MLGVIPENEGKIIAPIGRDQKFRQKMAVDLLRGKEAETSFKVIERLKETTLVECALKTGRTHQIRVHMNYIGHPVIGDPIYGKGNRKLYDEGQLLFAHEIHFIHPRTKKEMTFSVDLPTYFKEILEKLR
;
A
#
# COMPACT_ATOMS: atom_id res chain seq x y z
N MET A 1 -6.34 4.76 1.60
CA MET A 1 -5.51 5.11 2.75
C MET A 1 -6.30 6.01 3.69
N LEU A 2 -6.13 5.85 4.97
CA LEU A 2 -6.80 6.67 5.97
C LEU A 2 -6.20 8.07 5.99
N GLY A 3 -7.06 9.08 6.11
CA GLY A 3 -6.64 10.48 6.09
C GLY A 3 -6.42 11.03 4.69
N VAL A 4 -6.30 12.34 4.59
CA VAL A 4 -6.07 13.03 3.32
C VAL A 4 -4.59 13.36 3.20
N ILE A 5 -3.95 12.79 2.18
CA ILE A 5 -2.51 12.99 1.92
C ILE A 5 -2.34 14.31 1.18
N PRO A 6 -1.58 15.27 1.73
CA PRO A 6 -1.42 16.59 1.08
C PRO A 6 -0.50 16.57 -0.15
N GLU A 7 0.48 15.69 -0.17
CA GLU A 7 1.40 15.57 -1.30
C GLU A 7 0.75 14.84 -2.47
N ASN A 8 1.00 15.29 -3.71
CA ASN A 8 0.46 14.64 -4.90
C ASN A 8 1.15 13.32 -5.21
N GLU A 9 2.41 13.19 -4.85
CA GLU A 9 3.21 11.98 -5.04
C GLU A 9 4.38 11.98 -4.05
N GLY A 10 4.99 10.82 -3.87
CA GLY A 10 6.15 10.70 -3.00
C GLY A 10 6.79 9.34 -3.05
N LYS A 11 7.88 9.20 -2.33
CA LYS A 11 8.60 7.94 -2.15
C LYS A 11 8.80 7.70 -0.67
N ILE A 12 8.60 6.46 -0.26
CA ILE A 12 8.89 6.01 1.10
C ILE A 12 10.09 5.08 1.00
N ILE A 13 11.23 5.53 1.52
CA ILE A 13 12.47 4.75 1.52
C ILE A 13 12.79 4.45 2.98
N ALA A 14 12.39 3.28 3.43
CA ALA A 14 12.55 2.87 4.82
C ALA A 14 12.70 1.34 4.90
N PRO A 15 13.81 0.85 5.47
CA PRO A 15 14.05 -0.60 5.57
C PRO A 15 12.97 -1.30 6.38
N ILE A 16 12.60 -2.50 5.94
CA ILE A 16 11.55 -3.30 6.58
C ILE A 16 12.14 -4.59 7.11
N GLY A 17 11.81 -4.90 8.35
CA GLY A 17 12.18 -6.14 9.00
C GLY A 17 11.00 -6.70 9.78
N ARG A 18 11.21 -7.85 10.38
CA ARG A 18 10.19 -8.45 11.25
C ARG A 18 10.12 -7.68 12.56
N ASP A 19 8.91 -7.42 13.02
CA ASP A 19 8.71 -6.72 14.31
C ASP A 19 9.34 -7.52 15.44
N GLN A 20 10.15 -6.87 16.26
CA GLN A 20 10.89 -7.51 17.36
C GLN A 20 9.94 -8.04 18.45
N LYS A 21 8.83 -7.36 18.64
CA LYS A 21 7.86 -7.68 19.71
C LYS A 21 6.73 -8.59 19.21
N PHE A 22 6.22 -8.34 18.01
CA PHE A 22 5.12 -9.08 17.41
C PHE A 22 5.58 -9.75 16.12
N ARG A 23 6.00 -11.00 16.21
CA ARG A 23 6.62 -11.73 15.09
C ARG A 23 5.75 -11.90 13.85
N GLN A 24 4.42 -11.80 13.99
CA GLN A 24 3.52 -11.86 12.84
C GLN A 24 3.49 -10.55 12.04
N LYS A 25 4.05 -9.48 12.59
CA LYS A 25 4.09 -8.16 11.96
C LYS A 25 5.45 -7.89 11.34
N MET A 26 5.44 -7.02 10.35
CA MET A 26 6.64 -6.38 9.84
C MET A 26 6.69 -4.94 10.38
N ALA A 27 7.85 -4.33 10.37
CA ALA A 27 8.02 -2.97 10.84
C ALA A 27 9.17 -2.29 10.12
N VAL A 28 9.15 -0.96 10.11
CA VAL A 28 10.33 -0.20 9.69
C VAL A 28 11.42 -0.42 10.73
N ASP A 29 12.57 -0.89 10.28
CA ASP A 29 13.73 -1.17 11.12
C ASP A 29 14.98 -0.61 10.44
N LEU A 30 15.40 0.56 10.89
CA LEU A 30 16.50 1.29 10.28
C LEU A 30 17.86 0.61 10.48
N LEU A 31 17.98 -0.30 11.45
CA LEU A 31 19.22 -0.98 11.76
C LEU A 31 19.35 -2.37 11.14
N ARG A 32 18.25 -3.13 11.11
CA ARG A 32 18.25 -4.54 10.70
C ARG A 32 17.35 -4.85 9.52
N GLY A 33 16.52 -3.90 9.10
CA GLY A 33 15.59 -4.10 8.00
C GLY A 33 16.29 -4.23 6.66
N LYS A 34 15.60 -4.88 5.73
CA LYS A 34 16.03 -4.95 4.34
C LYS A 34 15.55 -3.71 3.61
N GLU A 35 16.39 -3.21 2.70
CA GLU A 35 16.05 -2.06 1.87
C GLU A 35 14.66 -2.21 1.24
N ALA A 36 13.85 -1.17 1.35
CA ALA A 36 12.51 -1.16 0.81
C ALA A 36 12.13 0.24 0.31
N GLU A 37 11.60 0.30 -0.89
CA GLU A 37 11.19 1.55 -1.51
C GLU A 37 9.81 1.41 -2.14
N THR A 38 8.90 2.30 -1.74
CA THR A 38 7.55 2.40 -2.28
C THR A 38 7.34 3.81 -2.80
N SER A 39 6.95 3.95 -4.07
CA SER A 39 6.50 5.22 -4.63
C SER A 39 4.98 5.27 -4.58
N PHE A 40 4.42 6.44 -4.36
CA PHE A 40 2.97 6.60 -4.42
C PHE A 40 2.58 7.84 -5.21
N LYS A 41 1.39 7.78 -5.80
CA LYS A 41 0.76 8.87 -6.53
C LYS A 41 -0.69 8.97 -6.07
N VAL A 42 -1.12 10.17 -5.67
CA VAL A 42 -2.50 10.41 -5.27
C VAL A 42 -3.37 10.42 -6.52
N ILE A 43 -4.38 9.57 -6.54
CA ILE A 43 -5.35 9.49 -7.65
C ILE A 43 -6.57 10.36 -7.34
N GLU A 44 -7.08 10.26 -6.11
CA GLU A 44 -8.26 11.01 -5.69
C GLU A 44 -8.24 11.23 -4.18
N ARG A 45 -8.56 12.44 -3.75
CA ARG A 45 -8.77 12.74 -2.33
C ARG A 45 -10.27 12.71 -2.04
N LEU A 46 -10.65 11.92 -1.04
CA LEU A 46 -12.04 11.77 -0.62
C LEU A 46 -12.24 12.55 0.70
N LYS A 47 -13.37 12.37 1.38
CA LYS A 47 -13.66 13.14 2.61
C LYS A 47 -12.64 12.90 3.72
N GLU A 48 -12.36 11.64 4.03
CA GLU A 48 -11.50 11.24 5.15
C GLU A 48 -10.40 10.29 4.71
N THR A 49 -10.28 10.04 3.42
CA THR A 49 -9.39 9.02 2.87
C THR A 49 -8.75 9.52 1.58
N THR A 50 -7.78 8.76 1.09
CA THR A 50 -7.09 9.06 -0.17
C THR A 50 -6.93 7.77 -0.98
N LEU A 51 -7.31 7.82 -2.24
CA LEU A 51 -7.01 6.75 -3.18
C LEU A 51 -5.63 7.02 -3.76
N VAL A 52 -4.72 6.08 -3.56
CA VAL A 52 -3.35 6.18 -4.09
C VAL A 52 -3.01 4.98 -4.95
N GLU A 53 -2.15 5.20 -5.92
CA GLU A 53 -1.51 4.16 -6.70
C GLU A 53 -0.08 4.02 -6.20
N CYS A 54 0.32 2.80 -5.83
CA CYS A 54 1.67 2.53 -5.36
C CYS A 54 2.46 1.76 -6.39
N ALA A 55 3.73 2.10 -6.53
CA ALA A 55 4.69 1.37 -7.36
C ALA A 55 5.83 0.87 -6.48
N LEU A 56 6.12 -0.41 -6.57
CA LEU A 56 7.12 -1.06 -5.74
C LEU A 56 8.43 -1.24 -6.49
N LYS A 57 9.52 -0.70 -5.96
CA LYS A 57 10.87 -1.01 -6.42
C LYS A 57 11.36 -2.31 -5.78
N THR A 58 10.90 -2.59 -4.58
CA THR A 58 11.17 -3.80 -3.81
C THR A 58 9.85 -4.45 -3.43
N GLY A 59 9.85 -5.69 -3.00
CA GLY A 59 8.63 -6.40 -2.61
C GLY A 59 8.74 -7.10 -1.27
N ARG A 60 9.01 -6.36 -0.20
CA ARG A 60 9.07 -6.94 1.15
C ARG A 60 7.69 -7.31 1.64
N THR A 61 7.62 -8.27 2.54
CA THR A 61 6.35 -8.70 3.14
C THR A 61 5.59 -7.52 3.73
N HIS A 62 4.32 -7.37 3.36
CA HIS A 62 3.44 -6.28 3.80
C HIS A 62 3.98 -4.88 3.49
N GLN A 63 4.84 -4.73 2.50
CA GLN A 63 5.57 -3.48 2.27
C GLN A 63 4.68 -2.24 2.18
N ILE A 64 3.66 -2.23 1.34
CA ILE A 64 2.76 -1.08 1.20
C ILE A 64 2.06 -0.78 2.52
N ARG A 65 1.58 -1.82 3.19
CA ARG A 65 0.86 -1.70 4.46
C ARG A 65 1.74 -1.09 5.56
N VAL A 66 2.98 -1.56 5.65
CA VAL A 66 3.97 -1.07 6.63
C VAL A 66 4.36 0.37 6.31
N HIS A 67 4.71 0.64 5.05
CA HIS A 67 5.14 1.98 4.63
C HIS A 67 4.04 3.03 4.80
N MET A 68 2.81 2.71 4.40
CA MET A 68 1.71 3.66 4.53
C MET A 68 1.36 3.93 5.99
N ASN A 69 1.41 2.91 6.83
CA ASN A 69 1.24 3.10 8.27
C ASN A 69 2.38 3.95 8.86
N TYR A 70 3.60 3.74 8.39
CA TYR A 70 4.78 4.48 8.84
C TYR A 70 4.65 5.99 8.59
N ILE A 71 4.07 6.38 7.46
CA ILE A 71 3.85 7.81 7.15
C ILE A 71 2.54 8.36 7.73
N GLY A 72 1.82 7.57 8.52
CA GLY A 72 0.62 8.01 9.22
C GLY A 72 -0.69 7.86 8.43
N HIS A 73 -0.68 7.12 7.32
CA HIS A 73 -1.85 6.90 6.48
C HIS A 73 -2.08 5.41 6.23
N PRO A 74 -2.45 4.63 7.26
CA PRO A 74 -2.60 3.18 7.09
C PRO A 74 -3.66 2.82 6.05
N VAL A 75 -3.52 1.64 5.47
CA VAL A 75 -4.50 1.10 4.53
C VAL A 75 -5.83 0.88 5.26
N ILE A 76 -6.92 1.32 4.65
CA ILE A 76 -8.26 1.14 5.23
C ILE A 76 -8.58 -0.35 5.37
N GLY A 77 -9.16 -0.72 6.50
CA GLY A 77 -9.58 -2.09 6.76
C GLY A 77 -8.47 -3.04 7.17
N ASP A 78 -7.24 -2.56 7.24
CA ASP A 78 -6.09 -3.39 7.61
C ASP A 78 -6.25 -3.90 9.04
N PRO A 79 -6.29 -5.23 9.25
CA PRO A 79 -6.50 -5.79 10.60
C PRO A 79 -5.26 -5.76 11.48
N ILE A 80 -4.09 -5.44 10.93
CA ILE A 80 -2.81 -5.53 11.64
C ILE A 80 -2.18 -4.17 11.87
N TYR A 81 -2.16 -3.29 10.87
CA TYR A 81 -1.42 -2.03 10.90
C TYR A 81 -2.34 -0.82 11.05
N GLY A 82 -1.97 0.07 11.97
CA GLY A 82 -2.69 1.31 12.20
C GLY A 82 -3.91 1.15 13.12
N LYS A 83 -4.32 2.27 13.73
CA LYS A 83 -5.52 2.31 14.58
C LYS A 83 -6.61 3.12 13.87
N GLY A 84 -7.87 2.70 14.04
CA GLY A 84 -9.02 3.38 13.44
C GLY A 84 -9.19 3.14 11.96
N ASN A 85 -8.36 2.31 11.37
CA ASN A 85 -8.38 2.01 9.94
C ASN A 85 -9.56 1.13 9.51
N ARG A 86 -10.26 0.49 10.47
CA ARG A 86 -11.39 -0.41 10.20
C ARG A 86 -12.75 0.23 10.43
N LYS A 87 -12.81 1.50 10.80
CA LYS A 87 -14.09 2.20 11.04
C LYS A 87 -14.90 2.40 9.77
N LEU A 88 -14.23 2.62 8.64
CA LEU A 88 -14.85 2.85 7.35
C LEU A 88 -15.04 1.57 6.53
N TYR A 89 -14.25 0.55 6.81
CA TYR A 89 -14.27 -0.73 6.12
C TYR A 89 -13.52 -1.76 6.97
N ASP A 90 -14.09 -2.94 7.17
CA ASP A 90 -13.54 -3.93 8.11
C ASP A 90 -13.40 -5.34 7.54
N GLU A 91 -13.43 -5.50 6.22
CA GLU A 91 -13.33 -6.80 5.56
C GLU A 91 -11.91 -7.11 5.05
N GLY A 92 -10.89 -6.57 5.72
CA GLY A 92 -9.49 -6.75 5.36
C GLY A 92 -8.91 -5.48 4.73
N GLN A 93 -7.64 -5.51 4.42
CA GLN A 93 -6.97 -4.35 3.83
C GLN A 93 -7.52 -4.05 2.43
N LEU A 94 -7.97 -2.82 2.23
CA LEU A 94 -8.47 -2.36 0.93
C LEU A 94 -7.29 -2.02 0.02
N LEU A 95 -6.72 -3.05 -0.59
CA LEU A 95 -5.52 -2.98 -1.40
C LEU A 95 -5.62 -3.99 -2.53
N PHE A 96 -5.44 -3.53 -3.76
CA PHE A 96 -5.58 -4.36 -4.94
C PHE A 96 -4.40 -4.14 -5.90
N ALA A 97 -3.79 -5.24 -6.34
CA ALA A 97 -2.72 -5.20 -7.33
C ALA A 97 -3.33 -5.16 -8.73
N HIS A 98 -3.32 -3.98 -9.37
CA HIS A 98 -3.96 -3.80 -10.66
C HIS A 98 -3.02 -3.86 -11.86
N GLU A 99 -1.72 -3.83 -11.62
CA GLU A 99 -0.73 -3.87 -12.69
C GLU A 99 0.49 -4.67 -12.27
N ILE A 100 1.00 -5.47 -13.18
CA ILE A 100 2.26 -6.19 -13.03
C ILE A 100 3.16 -5.91 -14.24
N HIS A 101 4.42 -5.61 -13.95
CA HIS A 101 5.45 -5.36 -14.95
C HIS A 101 6.61 -6.31 -14.71
N PHE A 102 7.06 -7.00 -15.75
CA PHE A 102 8.17 -7.95 -15.63
C PHE A 102 8.86 -8.16 -16.97
N ILE A 103 10.06 -8.75 -16.92
CA ILE A 103 10.79 -9.16 -18.11
C ILE A 103 10.52 -10.64 -18.36
N HIS A 104 10.00 -10.96 -19.53
CA HIS A 104 9.68 -12.35 -19.88
C HIS A 104 10.96 -13.19 -19.86
N PRO A 105 10.98 -14.33 -19.15
CA PRO A 105 12.22 -15.12 -18.96
C PRO A 105 12.78 -15.72 -20.25
N ARG A 106 11.94 -15.98 -21.26
CA ARG A 106 12.35 -16.55 -22.53
C ARG A 106 12.71 -15.50 -23.55
N THR A 107 11.77 -14.58 -23.84
CA THR A 107 11.91 -13.60 -24.93
C THR A 107 12.70 -12.38 -24.52
N LYS A 108 12.91 -12.18 -23.21
CA LYS A 108 13.56 -10.99 -22.63
C LYS A 108 12.84 -9.68 -22.94
N LYS A 109 11.57 -9.76 -23.34
CA LYS A 109 10.75 -8.57 -23.59
C LYS A 109 10.14 -8.08 -22.30
N GLU A 110 10.04 -6.77 -22.16
CA GLU A 110 9.29 -6.15 -21.09
C GLU A 110 7.81 -6.41 -21.30
N MET A 111 7.12 -6.81 -20.24
CA MET A 111 5.69 -7.12 -20.30
C MET A 111 4.98 -6.39 -19.17
N THR A 112 3.86 -5.79 -19.51
CA THR A 112 3.00 -5.09 -18.54
C THR A 112 1.57 -5.59 -18.72
N PHE A 113 0.96 -6.06 -17.63
CA PHE A 113 -0.44 -6.46 -17.60
C PHE A 113 -1.16 -5.62 -16.57
N SER A 114 -2.30 -5.06 -16.96
CA SER A 114 -3.11 -4.27 -16.03
C SER A 114 -4.57 -4.70 -16.13
N VAL A 115 -5.28 -4.57 -15.02
CA VAL A 115 -6.71 -4.82 -14.93
C VAL A 115 -7.37 -3.67 -14.19
N ASP A 116 -8.64 -3.46 -14.46
CA ASP A 116 -9.42 -2.44 -13.78
C ASP A 116 -9.71 -2.85 -12.32
N LEU A 117 -10.03 -1.89 -11.49
CA LEU A 117 -10.43 -2.15 -10.11
C LEU A 117 -11.69 -3.02 -10.08
N PRO A 118 -11.76 -4.01 -9.17
CA PRO A 118 -12.95 -4.83 -9.06
C PRO A 118 -14.17 -4.02 -8.58
N THR A 119 -15.34 -4.51 -8.90
CA THR A 119 -16.60 -3.84 -8.57
C THR A 119 -16.73 -3.51 -7.09
N TYR A 120 -16.36 -4.43 -6.21
CA TYR A 120 -16.44 -4.17 -4.76
C TYR A 120 -15.60 -2.97 -4.34
N PHE A 121 -14.43 -2.81 -4.93
CA PHE A 121 -13.52 -1.69 -4.63
C PHE A 121 -14.15 -0.37 -5.09
N LYS A 122 -14.71 -0.34 -6.30
CA LYS A 122 -15.40 0.83 -6.85
C LYS A 122 -16.60 1.23 -5.99
N GLU A 123 -17.38 0.26 -5.51
CA GLU A 123 -18.51 0.51 -4.63
C GLU A 123 -18.09 1.13 -3.30
N ILE A 124 -17.00 0.66 -2.73
CA ILE A 124 -16.45 1.22 -1.49
C ILE A 124 -15.98 2.66 -1.72
N LEU A 125 -15.31 2.93 -2.84
CA LEU A 125 -14.90 4.29 -3.20
C LEU A 125 -16.08 5.25 -3.26
N GLU A 126 -17.20 4.82 -3.86
CA GLU A 126 -18.42 5.63 -3.90
C GLU A 126 -18.93 5.98 -2.50
N LYS A 127 -18.89 5.02 -1.59
CA LYS A 127 -19.30 5.25 -0.20
C LYS A 127 -18.40 6.23 0.55
N LEU A 128 -17.13 6.27 0.20
CA LEU A 128 -16.13 7.12 0.87
C LEU A 128 -16.05 8.54 0.30
N ARG A 129 -16.65 8.77 -0.85
CA ARG A 129 -16.71 10.10 -1.48
C ARG A 129 -17.61 11.10 -0.76
#